data_6b169068788a096c80e8021fbf86aad7
#
_entry.id   6b169068788a096c80e8021fbf86aad7
#
_cell.length_a   1.000
_cell.length_b   1.000
_cell.length_c   1.000
_cell.angle_alpha   90.00
_cell.angle_beta   90.00
_cell.angle_gamma   90.00
#
_symmetry.space_group_name_H-M   'P 1'
#
loop_
_entity.id
_entity.type
_entity.pdbx_description
1 polymer ?
#
loop_
_entity_poly.entity_id
_entity_poly.type
_entity_poly.pdbx_seq_one_letter_code
_entity_poly.pdbx_strand_id
1 'polypeptide(L)'
;VIACTIVTVGCSTGGGLLGLGSTSVAPLPSSVVPPVPSGIAPAQSGIPPTADASPTLPRPETTTSTIPASPLAPEFDAIATQTSMTVEARALLAQSNPMLVDVATLAASCSLDPELSVLGCHRPGQIAVLAIDDPRLAGMTQATTAHEMLHAAWSMLSTSERADLARLLHTAYARVSTSELDSRIEAYRLREPSVVDNELHSILGTEVADLGPELDAYYQRWFTDRSAVVSLAGAARTAFVSIESQISDIDARLGPLQQRIESDDATLAADQAALDGQAAELQALQSAGQIEQYNAGVEPFNRLLDLYNQSAAALQAMIDDYNALVDERNALAATHTELVAQISTTAEQLPTG
;
A
#
# COMPACT_ATOMS: atom_id res chain seq x y z
N VAL A 1 -3.04 5.73 32.32
CA VAL A 1 -3.43 6.09 30.95
C VAL A 1 -2.61 5.22 30.04
N ILE A 2 -3.27 4.42 29.22
CA ILE A 2 -2.62 3.55 28.22
C ILE A 2 -2.48 4.41 26.99
N ALA A 3 -1.25 4.78 26.63
CA ALA A 3 -0.98 5.33 25.32
C ALA A 3 -1.01 4.16 24.32
N CYS A 4 -1.89 4.18 23.37
CA CYS A 4 -2.00 3.17 22.34
C CYS A 4 -1.61 3.82 21.01
N THR A 5 -0.63 3.25 20.35
CA THR A 5 -0.11 3.80 19.10
C THR A 5 -0.89 3.27 17.92
N ILE A 6 -1.32 4.17 17.10
CA ILE A 6 -1.99 3.89 15.83
C ILE A 6 -1.03 4.28 14.72
N VAL A 7 -0.44 3.30 14.08
CA VAL A 7 0.19 3.51 12.78
C VAL A 7 -0.91 3.38 11.74
N THR A 8 -1.56 4.49 11.40
CA THR A 8 -2.46 4.50 10.26
C THR A 8 -1.61 4.60 9.01
N VAL A 9 -1.53 3.52 8.27
CA VAL A 9 -1.11 3.57 6.88
C VAL A 9 -2.27 4.23 6.13
N GLY A 10 -2.08 5.50 5.81
CA GLY A 10 -2.89 6.27 4.85
C GLY A 10 -4.42 6.12 4.91
N CYS A 11 -5.08 6.55 5.99
CA CYS A 11 -6.52 6.85 5.92
C CYS A 11 -6.72 8.30 5.46
N SER A 12 -6.78 8.54 4.16
CA SER A 12 -7.34 9.80 3.68
C SER A 12 -8.86 9.78 3.90
N THR A 13 -9.39 10.80 4.56
CA THR A 13 -10.81 11.03 4.80
C THR A 13 -11.54 11.37 3.49
N GLY A 14 -11.82 10.41 2.69
CA GLY A 14 -12.48 10.54 1.39
C GLY A 14 -12.56 9.23 0.65
N GLY A 15 -11.78 8.27 1.05
CA GLY A 15 -11.76 6.89 0.61
C GLY A 15 -10.78 6.20 1.51
N GLY A 16 -11.23 5.68 2.64
CA GLY A 16 -10.36 4.95 3.57
C GLY A 16 -9.66 3.81 2.85
N LEU A 17 -8.54 3.34 3.42
CA LEU A 17 -7.83 2.11 3.00
C LEU A 17 -8.80 0.96 2.66
N LEU A 18 -10.00 0.97 3.26
CA LEU A 18 -11.08 0.02 3.00
C LEU A 18 -11.91 0.34 1.75
N GLY A 19 -11.79 1.54 1.16
CA GLY A 19 -12.58 1.96 -0.02
C GLY A 19 -12.02 1.51 -1.37
N LEU A 20 -10.71 1.28 -1.46
CA LEU A 20 -10.07 0.82 -2.71
C LEU A 20 -10.03 -0.71 -2.87
N GLY A 21 -10.18 -1.46 -1.76
CA GLY A 21 -9.88 -2.89 -1.74
C GLY A 21 -11.00 -3.85 -2.13
N SER A 22 -12.26 -3.44 -2.09
CA SER A 22 -13.36 -4.43 -2.09
C SER A 22 -14.19 -4.52 -3.36
N THR A 23 -14.02 -3.64 -4.34
CA THR A 23 -14.75 -3.74 -5.61
C THR A 23 -13.88 -4.35 -6.69
N SER A 24 -14.05 -5.66 -6.92
CA SER A 24 -13.55 -6.32 -8.12
C SER A 24 -14.24 -5.69 -9.34
N VAL A 25 -13.45 -5.22 -10.30
CA VAL A 25 -13.96 -4.79 -11.60
C VAL A 25 -14.24 -6.05 -12.42
N ALA A 26 -15.41 -6.16 -13.01
CA ALA A 26 -15.74 -7.28 -13.88
C ALA A 26 -15.09 -7.09 -15.26
N PRO A 27 -14.49 -8.15 -15.83
CA PRO A 27 -14.02 -8.11 -17.20
C PRO A 27 -15.19 -8.02 -18.18
N LEU A 28 -14.96 -7.41 -19.34
CA LEU A 28 -15.91 -7.42 -20.44
C LEU A 28 -16.01 -8.85 -21.04
N PRO A 29 -17.18 -9.27 -21.53
CA PRO A 29 -17.32 -10.58 -22.15
C PRO A 29 -16.44 -10.67 -23.42
N SER A 30 -15.65 -11.74 -23.49
CA SER A 30 -14.66 -11.97 -24.55
C SER A 30 -15.24 -12.37 -25.91
N SER A 31 -16.53 -12.25 -26.14
CA SER A 31 -17.17 -12.71 -27.37
C SER A 31 -18.22 -11.75 -27.89
N VAL A 32 -17.76 -10.82 -28.69
CA VAL A 32 -18.61 -10.04 -29.63
C VAL A 32 -18.29 -10.42 -31.09
N VAL A 33 -17.24 -11.23 -31.32
CA VAL A 33 -16.80 -11.61 -32.68
C VAL A 33 -16.86 -13.13 -32.85
N PRO A 34 -17.45 -13.65 -33.97
CA PRO A 34 -17.44 -15.08 -34.27
C PRO A 34 -16.00 -15.58 -34.52
N PRO A 35 -15.67 -16.86 -34.20
CA PRO A 35 -14.32 -17.35 -34.09
C PRO A 35 -13.59 -17.44 -35.45
N VAL A 36 -12.36 -16.90 -35.47
CA VAL A 36 -11.37 -17.12 -36.53
C VAL A 36 -10.44 -18.28 -36.12
N PRO A 37 -10.03 -19.21 -36.99
CA PRO A 37 -9.29 -20.41 -36.62
C PRO A 37 -7.88 -20.13 -36.11
N SER A 38 -7.48 -20.92 -35.11
CA SER A 38 -6.24 -20.82 -34.31
C SER A 38 -5.00 -21.31 -35.02
N GLY A 39 -3.85 -20.69 -34.75
CA GLY A 39 -2.53 -21.15 -35.15
C GLY A 39 -1.42 -20.83 -34.15
N ILE A 40 -0.93 -21.83 -33.44
CA ILE A 40 0.47 -22.12 -32.99
C ILE A 40 1.14 -21.20 -31.94
N ALA A 41 1.54 -21.85 -30.83
CA ALA A 41 2.38 -21.35 -29.73
C ALA A 41 3.91 -21.53 -29.97
N PRO A 42 4.78 -20.77 -29.32
CA PRO A 42 6.18 -21.14 -29.16
C PRO A 42 6.65 -21.34 -27.72
N ALA A 43 7.80 -22.06 -27.61
CA ALA A 43 8.39 -22.75 -26.47
C ALA A 43 9.29 -21.87 -25.58
N GLN A 44 9.53 -22.42 -24.36
CA GLN A 44 10.37 -21.93 -23.28
C GLN A 44 11.87 -22.06 -23.50
N SER A 45 12.65 -21.21 -22.82
CA SER A 45 14.07 -21.52 -22.47
C SER A 45 14.47 -20.82 -21.17
N GLY A 46 14.90 -21.57 -20.18
CA GLY A 46 15.44 -21.11 -18.92
C GLY A 46 16.96 -21.31 -18.81
N ILE A 47 17.61 -20.51 -17.94
CA ILE A 47 18.96 -20.78 -17.38
C ILE A 47 19.07 -20.09 -15.99
N PRO A 48 19.68 -20.75 -14.96
CA PRO A 48 19.74 -20.28 -13.57
C PRO A 48 21.05 -19.51 -13.22
N PRO A 49 21.08 -18.81 -12.04
CA PRO A 49 22.23 -18.01 -11.61
C PRO A 49 23.17 -18.77 -10.65
N THR A 50 24.43 -18.39 -10.67
CA THR A 50 25.48 -18.83 -9.74
C THR A 50 25.80 -17.75 -8.69
N ALA A 51 26.04 -18.22 -7.47
CA ALA A 51 26.47 -17.45 -6.31
C ALA A 51 27.98 -17.25 -6.26
N ASP A 52 28.46 -16.21 -5.62
CA ASP A 52 29.77 -16.22 -4.97
C ASP A 52 29.88 -15.28 -3.75
N ALA A 53 30.80 -15.63 -2.84
CA ALA A 53 30.82 -15.25 -1.42
C ALA A 53 32.02 -14.38 -1.04
N SER A 54 31.80 -13.52 -0.03
CA SER A 54 32.68 -13.03 1.05
C SER A 54 34.07 -12.38 0.74
N PRO A 55 34.67 -11.53 1.59
CA PRO A 55 34.92 -11.76 3.01
C PRO A 55 34.86 -10.54 3.98
N THR A 56 34.85 -10.89 5.25
CA THR A 56 34.92 -10.10 6.49
C THR A 56 36.26 -9.43 6.77
N LEU A 57 36.29 -8.27 7.44
CA LEU A 57 37.40 -7.78 8.28
C LEU A 57 36.96 -6.86 9.45
N PRO A 58 37.77 -6.65 10.49
CA PRO A 58 37.36 -6.59 11.88
C PRO A 58 37.31 -5.19 12.51
N ARG A 59 36.68 -5.16 13.69
CA ARG A 59 36.40 -4.12 14.67
C ARG A 59 37.63 -3.41 15.27
N PRO A 60 37.47 -2.17 15.79
CA PRO A 60 38.13 -1.78 17.03
C PRO A 60 37.16 -1.54 18.17
N GLU A 61 37.56 -1.99 19.34
CA GLU A 61 36.88 -1.89 20.63
C GLU A 61 37.01 -0.49 21.24
N THR A 62 35.96 0.00 21.86
CA THR A 62 36.06 1.10 22.82
C THR A 62 35.15 0.86 24.03
N THR A 63 35.72 1.11 25.16
CA THR A 63 35.39 0.72 26.50
C THR A 63 34.14 1.34 27.10
N THR A 64 33.48 0.53 27.83
CA THR A 64 32.25 0.49 28.61
C THR A 64 32.20 1.48 29.77
N SER A 65 31.00 2.07 29.95
CA SER A 65 30.51 2.51 31.26
C SER A 65 29.30 1.67 31.60
N THR A 66 29.39 0.93 32.67
CA THR A 66 28.45 -0.13 33.07
C THR A 66 27.32 0.41 33.93
N ILE A 67 26.11 0.40 33.35
CA ILE A 67 24.86 0.28 34.12
C ILE A 67 24.33 -1.12 33.78
N PRO A 68 24.03 -2.00 34.75
CA PRO A 68 23.49 -3.32 34.47
C PRO A 68 21.99 -3.18 34.12
N ALA A 69 21.69 -2.86 32.89
CA ALA A 69 20.38 -3.15 32.33
C ALA A 69 20.37 -4.63 32.00
N SER A 70 19.26 -5.33 32.26
CA SER A 70 19.06 -6.65 31.68
C SER A 70 19.27 -6.57 30.17
N PRO A 71 20.05 -7.48 29.57
CA PRO A 71 20.27 -7.42 28.13
C PRO A 71 18.92 -7.51 27.41
N LEU A 72 18.74 -6.71 26.36
CA LEU A 72 17.61 -6.87 25.45
C LEU A 72 17.61 -8.31 24.90
N ALA A 73 16.44 -8.88 24.70
CA ALA A 73 16.30 -10.09 23.92
C ALA A 73 16.89 -9.88 22.51
N PRO A 74 17.48 -10.90 21.87
CA PRO A 74 18.22 -10.75 20.60
C PRO A 74 17.43 -10.04 19.49
N GLU A 75 16.14 -10.31 19.39
CA GLU A 75 15.23 -9.68 18.42
C GLU A 75 15.11 -8.16 18.66
N PHE A 76 14.99 -7.73 19.92
CA PHE A 76 14.92 -6.31 20.25
C PHE A 76 16.28 -5.62 20.19
N ASP A 77 17.38 -6.34 20.40
CA ASP A 77 18.72 -5.81 20.18
C ASP A 77 18.96 -5.56 18.69
N ALA A 78 18.48 -6.45 17.81
CA ALA A 78 18.49 -6.25 16.37
C ALA A 78 17.65 -5.04 15.95
N ILE A 79 16.42 -4.91 16.46
CA ILE A 79 15.53 -3.77 16.22
C ILE A 79 16.21 -2.46 16.66
N ALA A 80 16.75 -2.42 17.88
CA ALA A 80 17.43 -1.25 18.41
C ALA A 80 18.69 -0.86 17.62
N THR A 81 19.33 -1.84 16.97
CA THR A 81 20.46 -1.59 16.05
C THR A 81 19.96 -0.99 14.73
N GLN A 82 18.92 -1.57 14.14
CA GLN A 82 18.34 -1.10 12.87
C GLN A 82 17.74 0.31 12.98
N THR A 83 17.15 0.65 14.14
CA THR A 83 16.61 1.98 14.43
C THR A 83 17.64 2.96 15.01
N SER A 84 18.91 2.58 15.07
CA SER A 84 20.00 3.41 15.60
C SER A 84 19.75 3.94 17.02
N MET A 85 19.14 3.15 17.90
CA MET A 85 18.87 3.53 19.28
C MET A 85 20.17 3.74 20.04
N THR A 86 20.24 4.81 20.85
CA THR A 86 21.34 5.07 21.78
C THR A 86 21.38 4.05 22.92
N VAL A 87 22.45 4.04 23.70
CA VAL A 87 22.55 3.21 24.90
C VAL A 87 21.41 3.53 25.90
N GLU A 88 21.02 4.79 26.00
CA GLU A 88 19.91 5.23 26.87
C GLU A 88 18.56 4.71 26.39
N ALA A 89 18.28 4.81 25.09
CA ALA A 89 17.06 4.26 24.48
C ALA A 89 16.97 2.75 24.62
N ARG A 90 18.07 2.02 24.41
CA ARG A 90 18.14 0.56 24.62
C ARG A 90 17.87 0.16 26.07
N ALA A 91 18.43 0.90 27.03
CA ALA A 91 18.19 0.67 28.45
C ALA A 91 16.71 0.92 28.80
N LEU A 92 16.10 1.96 28.27
CA LEU A 92 14.68 2.27 28.47
C LEU A 92 13.78 1.20 27.84
N LEU A 93 14.09 0.76 26.62
CA LEU A 93 13.37 -0.32 25.94
C LEU A 93 13.45 -1.62 26.77
N ALA A 94 14.64 -1.99 27.28
CA ALA A 94 14.81 -3.16 28.12
C ALA A 94 14.01 -3.08 29.44
N GLN A 95 13.95 -1.91 30.07
CA GLN A 95 13.16 -1.67 31.30
C GLN A 95 11.65 -1.75 31.04
N SER A 96 11.23 -1.54 29.79
CA SER A 96 9.83 -1.62 29.38
C SER A 96 9.39 -3.03 28.99
N ASN A 97 10.18 -4.07 29.25
CA ASN A 97 9.86 -5.48 28.94
C ASN A 97 9.18 -5.65 27.57
N PRO A 98 9.85 -5.34 26.45
CA PRO A 98 9.24 -5.36 25.13
C PRO A 98 8.92 -6.81 24.71
N MET A 99 7.79 -7.00 24.03
CA MET A 99 7.33 -8.27 23.49
C MET A 99 6.87 -8.13 22.06
N LEU A 100 7.31 -9.03 21.18
CA LEU A 100 6.69 -9.26 19.88
C LEU A 100 5.53 -10.22 20.06
N VAL A 101 4.35 -9.84 19.60
CA VAL A 101 3.10 -10.57 19.83
C VAL A 101 2.29 -10.71 18.55
N ASP A 102 1.40 -11.69 18.52
CA ASP A 102 0.37 -11.80 17.48
C ASP A 102 -0.81 -10.86 17.75
N VAL A 103 -1.72 -10.77 16.79
CA VAL A 103 -2.91 -9.87 16.85
C VAL A 103 -3.76 -10.16 18.09
N ALA A 104 -4.00 -11.43 18.43
CA ALA A 104 -4.84 -11.81 19.56
C ALA A 104 -4.22 -11.39 20.90
N THR A 105 -2.92 -11.61 21.04
CA THR A 105 -2.15 -11.21 22.24
C THR A 105 -2.04 -9.69 22.34
N LEU A 106 -1.87 -8.99 21.21
CA LEU A 106 -1.88 -7.54 21.17
C LEU A 106 -3.24 -7.00 21.63
N ALA A 107 -4.33 -7.56 21.12
CA ALA A 107 -5.70 -7.20 21.51
C ALA A 107 -5.95 -7.38 23.01
N ALA A 108 -5.41 -8.45 23.61
CA ALA A 108 -5.52 -8.69 25.05
C ALA A 108 -4.62 -7.74 25.86
N SER A 109 -3.50 -7.29 25.29
CA SER A 109 -2.51 -6.45 25.95
C SER A 109 -2.79 -4.95 25.82
N CYS A 110 -3.41 -4.51 24.74
CA CYS A 110 -3.69 -3.11 24.41
C CYS A 110 -5.19 -2.85 24.41
N SER A 111 -5.59 -1.61 24.68
CA SER A 111 -6.96 -1.19 24.40
C SER A 111 -7.09 -0.91 22.92
N LEU A 112 -7.60 -1.88 22.16
CA LEU A 112 -7.79 -1.71 20.73
C LEU A 112 -8.99 -0.82 20.44
N ASP A 113 -8.80 0.10 19.50
CA ASP A 113 -9.89 0.87 18.92
C ASP A 113 -10.50 0.05 17.77
N PRO A 114 -11.83 -0.15 17.72
CA PRO A 114 -12.46 -0.93 16.66
C PRO A 114 -12.33 -0.31 15.26
N GLU A 115 -12.02 0.98 15.18
CA GLU A 115 -11.91 1.72 13.91
C GLU A 115 -10.46 1.98 13.47
N LEU A 116 -9.47 1.66 14.33
CA LEU A 116 -8.07 1.98 14.09
C LEU A 116 -7.18 0.75 14.24
N SER A 117 -6.25 0.58 13.31
CA SER A 117 -5.22 -0.45 13.44
C SER A 117 -4.17 -0.03 14.46
N VAL A 118 -4.01 -0.82 15.51
CA VAL A 118 -3.03 -0.64 16.56
C VAL A 118 -1.90 -1.65 16.35
N LEU A 119 -0.68 -1.18 16.14
CA LEU A 119 0.49 -2.04 15.88
C LEU A 119 1.36 -2.24 17.12
N GLY A 120 1.16 -1.43 18.14
CA GLY A 120 1.85 -1.54 19.40
C GLY A 120 1.18 -0.73 20.49
N CYS A 121 1.55 -0.96 21.73
CA CYS A 121 1.17 -0.11 22.85
C CYS A 121 2.22 -0.13 23.95
N HIS A 122 2.36 1.02 24.59
CA HIS A 122 3.12 1.20 25.81
C HIS A 122 2.22 1.26 27.04
N ARG A 123 2.57 0.47 28.06
CA ARG A 123 2.04 0.54 29.42
C ARG A 123 3.19 0.73 30.40
N PRO A 124 2.98 1.21 31.63
CA PRO A 124 4.05 1.28 32.61
C PRO A 124 4.76 -0.07 32.78
N GLY A 125 6.02 -0.14 32.36
CA GLY A 125 6.86 -1.34 32.44
C GLY A 125 6.59 -2.40 31.37
N GLN A 126 5.82 -2.13 30.33
CA GLN A 126 5.57 -3.07 29.23
C GLN A 126 5.38 -2.37 27.90
N ILE A 127 6.01 -2.91 26.86
CA ILE A 127 5.75 -2.59 25.45
C ILE A 127 5.31 -3.88 24.75
N ALA A 128 4.18 -3.84 24.04
CA ALA A 128 3.74 -4.91 23.16
C ALA A 128 3.74 -4.38 21.70
N VAL A 129 4.31 -5.15 20.79
CA VAL A 129 4.42 -4.78 19.36
C VAL A 129 3.98 -5.95 18.51
N LEU A 130 3.18 -5.69 17.48
CA LEU A 130 2.76 -6.71 16.52
C LEU A 130 3.98 -7.23 15.74
N ALA A 131 4.16 -8.54 15.75
CA ALA A 131 5.14 -9.20 14.90
C ALA A 131 4.61 -9.23 13.46
N ILE A 132 5.32 -8.59 12.54
CA ILE A 132 4.98 -8.54 11.11
C ILE A 132 6.14 -9.15 10.35
N ASP A 133 5.91 -10.33 9.75
CA ASP A 133 6.93 -11.10 9.04
C ASP A 133 6.90 -10.89 7.52
N ASP A 134 5.89 -10.18 6.98
CA ASP A 134 5.79 -9.91 5.55
C ASP A 134 6.92 -8.96 5.09
N PRO A 135 7.80 -9.40 4.17
CA PRO A 135 8.93 -8.59 3.72
C PRO A 135 8.52 -7.31 3.00
N ARG A 136 7.29 -7.22 2.48
CA ARG A 136 6.74 -6.00 1.85
C ARG A 136 6.46 -4.91 2.89
N LEU A 137 6.25 -5.31 4.17
CA LEU A 137 6.04 -4.43 5.32
C LEU A 137 7.31 -4.32 6.19
N ALA A 138 8.47 -4.64 5.62
CA ALA A 138 9.74 -4.56 6.33
C ALA A 138 9.97 -3.16 6.91
N GLY A 139 10.38 -3.11 8.17
CA GLY A 139 10.60 -1.86 8.92
C GLY A 139 9.43 -1.44 9.80
N MET A 140 8.22 -1.98 9.60
CA MET A 140 7.04 -1.58 10.38
C MET A 140 7.17 -1.98 11.86
N THR A 141 7.52 -3.22 12.16
CA THR A 141 7.77 -3.68 13.55
C THR A 141 8.87 -2.86 14.22
N GLN A 142 9.93 -2.53 13.49
CA GLN A 142 11.05 -1.73 13.98
C GLN A 142 10.61 -0.28 14.29
N ALA A 143 9.93 0.36 13.37
CA ALA A 143 9.42 1.72 13.54
C ALA A 143 8.41 1.79 14.70
N THR A 144 7.50 0.82 14.80
CA THR A 144 6.53 0.71 15.90
C THR A 144 7.25 0.53 17.24
N THR A 145 8.27 -0.34 17.32
CA THR A 145 9.04 -0.51 18.56
C THR A 145 9.72 0.79 19.01
N ALA A 146 10.27 1.56 18.06
CA ALA A 146 10.87 2.86 18.36
C ALA A 146 9.83 3.89 18.80
N HIS A 147 8.65 3.87 18.22
CA HIS A 147 7.52 4.71 18.59
C HIS A 147 7.05 4.42 20.03
N GLU A 148 6.86 3.14 20.39
CA GLU A 148 6.47 2.75 21.74
C GLU A 148 7.55 3.07 22.78
N MET A 149 8.83 2.95 22.41
CA MET A 149 9.94 3.38 23.27
C MET A 149 9.88 4.90 23.55
N LEU A 150 9.47 5.72 22.57
CA LEU A 150 9.29 7.17 22.78
C LEU A 150 8.11 7.46 23.73
N HIS A 151 7.04 6.66 23.75
CA HIS A 151 5.99 6.77 24.77
C HIS A 151 6.55 6.48 26.18
N ALA A 152 7.43 5.49 26.32
CA ALA A 152 8.13 5.25 27.57
C ALA A 152 9.01 6.46 27.95
N ALA A 153 9.72 7.06 26.98
CA ALA A 153 10.52 8.25 27.20
C ALA A 153 9.69 9.46 27.65
N TRP A 154 8.55 9.70 27.02
CA TRP A 154 7.58 10.74 27.42
C TRP A 154 7.10 10.55 28.86
N SER A 155 6.88 9.31 29.28
CA SER A 155 6.41 8.98 30.62
C SER A 155 7.40 9.35 31.71
N MET A 156 8.72 9.43 31.39
CA MET A 156 9.77 9.82 32.31
C MET A 156 9.89 11.34 32.51
N LEU A 157 9.32 12.14 31.61
CA LEU A 157 9.42 13.59 31.66
C LEU A 157 8.57 14.17 32.80
N SER A 158 9.13 15.19 33.50
CA SER A 158 8.37 16.02 34.43
C SER A 158 7.33 16.86 33.69
N THR A 159 6.35 17.41 34.44
CA THR A 159 5.33 18.29 33.86
C THR A 159 5.92 19.51 33.14
N SER A 160 7.00 20.12 33.68
CA SER A 160 7.67 21.25 33.03
C SER A 160 8.38 20.82 31.74
N GLU A 161 9.09 19.69 31.75
CA GLU A 161 9.76 19.19 30.55
C GLU A 161 8.77 18.84 29.45
N ARG A 162 7.63 18.22 29.78
CA ARG A 162 6.55 17.96 28.81
C ARG A 162 6.00 19.25 28.20
N ALA A 163 5.78 20.30 29.02
CA ALA A 163 5.28 21.59 28.53
C ALA A 163 6.30 22.28 27.61
N ASP A 164 7.58 22.21 27.92
CA ASP A 164 8.65 22.78 27.09
C ASP A 164 8.77 22.00 25.77
N LEU A 165 8.77 20.68 25.82
CA LEU A 165 8.84 19.83 24.64
C LEU A 165 7.58 20.00 23.75
N ALA A 166 6.39 20.05 24.33
CA ALA A 166 5.14 20.27 23.59
C ALA A 166 5.19 21.53 22.72
N ARG A 167 5.80 22.63 23.22
CA ARG A 167 5.97 23.85 22.40
C ARG A 167 6.86 23.61 21.17
N LEU A 168 7.93 22.83 21.30
CA LEU A 168 8.78 22.46 20.17
C LEU A 168 8.05 21.55 19.19
N LEU A 169 7.31 20.55 19.70
CA LEU A 169 6.52 19.63 18.89
C LEU A 169 5.46 20.37 18.07
N HIS A 170 4.69 21.26 18.68
CA HIS A 170 3.69 22.04 17.95
C HIS A 170 4.30 23.00 16.94
N THR A 171 5.48 23.58 17.23
CA THR A 171 6.21 24.42 16.28
C THR A 171 6.68 23.61 15.06
N ALA A 172 7.23 22.42 15.28
CA ALA A 172 7.66 21.53 14.20
C ALA A 172 6.44 21.02 13.41
N TYR A 173 5.39 20.58 14.09
CA TYR A 173 4.15 20.11 13.48
C TYR A 173 3.53 21.13 12.52
N ALA A 174 3.42 22.39 12.95
CA ALA A 174 2.89 23.47 12.10
C ALA A 174 3.71 23.67 10.80
N ARG A 175 4.97 23.25 10.77
CA ARG A 175 5.86 23.38 9.61
C ARG A 175 5.82 22.15 8.69
N VAL A 176 5.67 20.95 9.26
CA VAL A 176 5.78 19.67 8.54
C VAL A 176 4.45 19.00 8.30
N SER A 177 3.35 19.60 8.74
CA SER A 177 2.01 19.05 8.66
C SER A 177 1.61 18.73 7.22
N THR A 178 0.94 17.61 7.06
CA THR A 178 0.31 17.13 5.83
C THR A 178 -1.13 16.79 6.14
N SER A 179 -2.00 16.71 5.13
CA SER A 179 -3.41 16.32 5.34
C SER A 179 -3.56 14.97 6.04
N GLU A 180 -2.64 14.04 5.79
CA GLU A 180 -2.61 12.73 6.45
C GLU A 180 -2.25 12.85 7.93
N LEU A 181 -1.17 13.57 8.24
CA LEU A 181 -0.74 13.81 9.62
C LEU A 181 -1.79 14.58 10.40
N ASP A 182 -2.41 15.60 9.79
CA ASP A 182 -3.51 16.37 10.40
C ASP A 182 -4.70 15.49 10.74
N SER A 183 -5.09 14.61 9.83
CA SER A 183 -6.21 13.68 10.07
C SER A 183 -5.92 12.72 11.23
N ARG A 184 -4.68 12.22 11.33
CA ARG A 184 -4.25 11.36 12.46
C ARG A 184 -4.28 12.11 13.79
N ILE A 185 -3.71 13.30 13.86
CA ILE A 185 -3.68 14.11 15.07
C ILE A 185 -5.09 14.53 15.48
N GLU A 186 -5.95 14.85 14.52
CA GLU A 186 -7.36 15.19 14.81
C GLU A 186 -8.13 13.98 15.35
N ALA A 187 -7.87 12.77 14.86
CA ALA A 187 -8.46 11.55 15.40
C ALA A 187 -8.09 11.36 16.90
N TYR A 188 -6.84 11.57 17.27
CA TYR A 188 -6.43 11.58 18.69
C TYR A 188 -7.09 12.69 19.48
N ARG A 189 -7.15 13.91 18.93
CA ARG A 189 -7.76 15.06 19.59
C ARG A 189 -9.23 14.84 19.92
N LEU A 190 -9.97 14.20 19.02
CA LEU A 190 -11.39 13.91 19.21
C LEU A 190 -11.65 12.79 20.23
N ARG A 191 -10.74 11.81 20.33
CA ARG A 191 -10.92 10.63 21.18
C ARG A 191 -10.32 10.81 22.57
N GLU A 192 -9.08 11.23 22.65
CA GLU A 192 -8.35 11.40 23.90
C GLU A 192 -7.41 12.62 23.83
N PRO A 193 -7.91 13.83 24.01
CA PRO A 193 -7.12 15.07 23.88
C PRO A 193 -5.83 15.09 24.73
N SER A 194 -5.81 14.34 25.85
CA SER A 194 -4.69 14.30 26.77
C SER A 194 -3.45 13.57 26.24
N VAL A 195 -3.58 12.75 25.19
CA VAL A 195 -2.46 11.99 24.60
C VAL A 195 -1.83 12.68 23.40
N VAL A 196 -2.45 13.74 22.85
CA VAL A 196 -2.03 14.38 21.59
C VAL A 196 -0.55 14.76 21.58
N ASP A 197 -0.04 15.37 22.64
CA ASP A 197 1.37 15.78 22.70
C ASP A 197 2.31 14.57 22.77
N ASN A 198 1.91 13.49 23.43
CA ASN A 198 2.65 12.25 23.52
C ASN A 198 2.67 11.51 22.18
N GLU A 199 1.53 11.46 21.48
CA GLU A 199 1.44 10.90 20.12
C GLU A 199 2.28 11.72 19.13
N LEU A 200 2.15 13.04 19.18
CA LEU A 200 2.92 13.94 18.35
C LEU A 200 4.44 13.77 18.57
N HIS A 201 4.85 13.59 19.85
CA HIS A 201 6.23 13.26 20.20
C HIS A 201 6.71 11.98 19.52
N SER A 202 5.94 10.92 19.59
CA SER A 202 6.36 9.63 19.02
C SER A 202 6.30 9.64 17.49
N ILE A 203 5.26 10.20 16.88
CA ILE A 203 5.09 10.32 15.42
C ILE A 203 6.22 11.16 14.80
N LEU A 204 6.44 12.38 15.30
CA LEU A 204 7.50 13.25 14.77
C LEU A 204 8.87 12.59 14.94
N GLY A 205 9.11 11.93 16.08
CA GLY A 205 10.39 11.27 16.36
C GLY A 205 10.72 10.12 15.42
N THR A 206 9.72 9.40 14.89
CA THR A 206 9.93 8.18 14.12
C THR A 206 9.55 8.27 12.65
N GLU A 207 8.72 9.23 12.24
CA GLU A 207 8.16 9.25 10.88
C GLU A 207 8.53 10.48 10.06
N VAL A 208 8.94 11.59 10.69
CA VAL A 208 9.15 12.86 10.01
C VAL A 208 10.64 13.22 9.97
N ALA A 209 11.19 13.46 8.79
CA ALA A 209 12.63 13.64 8.61
C ALA A 209 13.15 14.95 9.21
N ASP A 210 12.65 16.09 8.77
CA ASP A 210 13.20 17.42 9.07
C ASP A 210 12.38 18.14 10.15
N LEU A 211 12.83 18.04 11.40
CA LEU A 211 12.15 18.65 12.56
C LEU A 211 12.76 19.97 13.01
N GLY A 212 13.90 20.36 12.44
CA GLY A 212 14.67 21.52 12.83
C GLY A 212 15.61 21.29 14.01
N PRO A 213 16.60 22.17 14.19
CA PRO A 213 17.78 21.89 15.00
C PRO A 213 17.48 21.62 16.47
N GLU A 214 16.49 22.28 17.06
CA GLU A 214 16.18 22.12 18.50
C GLU A 214 15.55 20.75 18.78
N LEU A 215 14.60 20.34 17.96
CA LEU A 215 13.91 19.05 18.12
C LEU A 215 14.78 17.89 17.65
N ASP A 216 15.56 18.07 16.59
CA ASP A 216 16.56 17.09 16.16
C ASP A 216 17.62 16.85 17.27
N ALA A 217 18.09 17.92 17.95
CA ALA A 217 18.99 17.77 19.09
C ALA A 217 18.35 17.04 20.27
N TYR A 218 17.06 17.24 20.53
CA TYR A 218 16.33 16.48 21.54
C TYR A 218 16.30 14.98 21.21
N TYR A 219 16.00 14.59 19.95
CA TYR A 219 15.92 13.19 19.56
C TYR A 219 17.28 12.49 19.48
N GLN A 220 18.41 13.22 19.43
CA GLN A 220 19.76 12.63 19.56
C GLN A 220 19.99 11.91 20.90
N ARG A 221 19.18 12.21 21.92
CA ARG A 221 19.15 11.44 23.15
C ARG A 221 18.73 9.99 22.93
N TRP A 222 17.83 9.77 21.99
CA TRP A 222 17.18 8.48 21.74
C TRP A 222 17.75 7.74 20.54
N PHE A 223 18.16 8.46 19.51
CA PHE A 223 18.67 7.90 18.27
C PHE A 223 20.03 8.54 17.92
N THR A 224 21.03 7.70 17.66
CA THR A 224 22.35 8.18 17.15
C THR A 224 22.23 8.65 15.70
N ASP A 225 21.32 8.05 14.94
CA ASP A 225 20.91 8.45 13.59
C ASP A 225 19.39 8.24 13.45
N ARG A 226 18.62 9.32 13.63
CA ARG A 226 17.16 9.27 13.51
C ARG A 226 16.69 8.97 12.10
N SER A 227 17.49 9.25 11.07
CA SER A 227 17.12 8.94 9.69
C SER A 227 16.90 7.46 9.45
N ALA A 228 17.53 6.58 10.24
CA ALA A 228 17.34 5.14 10.16
C ALA A 228 15.88 4.72 10.48
N VAL A 229 15.34 5.20 11.61
CA VAL A 229 13.94 4.88 11.97
C VAL A 229 12.94 5.52 11.03
N VAL A 230 13.18 6.76 10.59
CA VAL A 230 12.33 7.46 9.61
C VAL A 230 12.30 6.71 8.28
N SER A 231 13.45 6.19 7.83
CA SER A 231 13.52 5.41 6.59
C SER A 231 12.76 4.09 6.70
N LEU A 232 12.81 3.41 7.85
CA LEU A 232 12.06 2.17 8.09
C LEU A 232 10.54 2.42 8.08
N ALA A 233 10.07 3.49 8.74
CA ALA A 233 8.67 3.90 8.71
C ALA A 233 8.22 4.28 7.28
N GLY A 234 9.06 5.00 6.53
CA GLY A 234 8.79 5.40 5.16
C GLY A 234 8.74 4.22 4.19
N ALA A 235 9.59 3.21 4.36
CA ALA A 235 9.63 2.03 3.50
C ALA A 235 8.31 1.24 3.55
N ALA A 236 7.78 1.01 4.75
CA ALA A 236 6.50 0.34 4.96
C ALA A 236 5.33 1.12 4.31
N ARG A 237 5.30 2.45 4.48
CA ARG A 237 4.30 3.33 3.84
C ARG A 237 4.39 3.28 2.32
N THR A 238 5.59 3.27 1.76
CA THR A 238 5.82 3.26 0.32
C THR A 238 5.17 2.05 -0.37
N ALA A 239 5.12 0.89 0.30
CA ALA A 239 4.48 -0.29 -0.25
C ALA A 239 2.98 -0.05 -0.54
N PHE A 240 2.25 0.54 0.40
CA PHE A 240 0.83 0.86 0.23
C PHE A 240 0.62 1.97 -0.82
N VAL A 241 1.33 3.09 -0.68
CA VAL A 241 1.23 4.22 -1.62
C VAL A 241 1.52 3.80 -3.05
N SER A 242 2.50 2.90 -3.26
CA SER A 242 2.82 2.39 -4.59
C SER A 242 1.67 1.57 -5.18
N ILE A 243 1.04 0.69 -4.40
CA ILE A 243 -0.10 -0.11 -4.85
C ILE A 243 -1.31 0.79 -5.16
N GLU A 244 -1.62 1.73 -4.28
CA GLU A 244 -2.73 2.67 -4.45
C GLU A 244 -2.55 3.54 -5.70
N SER A 245 -1.32 4.03 -5.94
CA SER A 245 -0.99 4.79 -7.16
C SER A 245 -1.18 3.95 -8.41
N GLN A 246 -0.71 2.71 -8.43
CA GLN A 246 -0.87 1.81 -9.58
C GLN A 246 -2.35 1.51 -9.86
N ILE A 247 -3.15 1.25 -8.82
CA ILE A 247 -4.61 1.05 -8.97
C ILE A 247 -5.26 2.30 -9.56
N SER A 248 -4.92 3.49 -9.04
CA SER A 248 -5.45 4.77 -9.52
C SER A 248 -5.09 5.03 -11.00
N ASP A 249 -3.86 4.73 -11.39
CA ASP A 249 -3.40 4.88 -12.77
C ASP A 249 -4.14 3.93 -13.73
N ILE A 250 -4.39 2.70 -13.30
CA ILE A 250 -5.18 1.73 -14.09
C ILE A 250 -6.64 2.19 -14.18
N ASP A 251 -7.26 2.60 -13.08
CA ASP A 251 -8.66 3.09 -13.07
C ASP A 251 -8.85 4.30 -13.98
N ALA A 252 -7.86 5.20 -14.06
CA ALA A 252 -7.86 6.34 -14.98
C ALA A 252 -7.81 5.93 -16.46
N ARG A 253 -7.26 4.76 -16.78
CA ARG A 253 -7.20 4.21 -18.16
C ARG A 253 -8.43 3.41 -18.53
N LEU A 254 -9.02 2.68 -17.57
CA LEU A 254 -10.17 1.80 -17.80
C LEU A 254 -11.41 2.57 -18.27
N GLY A 255 -11.73 3.71 -17.64
CA GLY A 255 -12.92 4.48 -17.99
C GLY A 255 -12.98 4.94 -19.46
N PRO A 256 -11.96 5.67 -19.98
CA PRO A 256 -11.90 6.05 -21.37
C PRO A 256 -11.86 4.88 -22.36
N LEU A 257 -11.17 3.78 -21.99
CA LEU A 257 -11.07 2.60 -22.84
C LEU A 257 -12.42 1.88 -22.96
N GLN A 258 -13.16 1.77 -21.86
CA GLN A 258 -14.52 1.22 -21.87
C GLN A 258 -15.45 2.02 -22.78
N GLN A 259 -15.46 3.36 -22.66
CA GLN A 259 -16.28 4.23 -23.50
C GLN A 259 -15.95 4.07 -24.99
N ARG A 260 -14.67 3.89 -25.31
CA ARG A 260 -14.25 3.66 -26.69
C ARG A 260 -14.72 2.30 -27.20
N ILE A 261 -14.59 1.24 -26.42
CA ILE A 261 -15.09 -0.10 -26.75
C ILE A 261 -16.62 -0.05 -27.05
N GLU A 262 -17.38 0.61 -26.16
CA GLU A 262 -18.83 0.77 -26.34
C GLU A 262 -19.18 1.54 -27.66
N SER A 263 -18.42 2.57 -27.99
CA SER A 263 -18.61 3.35 -29.23
C SER A 263 -18.26 2.55 -30.48
N ASP A 264 -17.14 1.83 -30.44
CA ASP A 264 -16.66 1.05 -31.56
C ASP A 264 -17.54 -0.19 -31.80
N ASP A 265 -18.07 -0.80 -30.71
CA ASP A 265 -19.07 -1.89 -30.77
C ASP A 265 -20.38 -1.43 -31.47
N ALA A 266 -20.88 -0.26 -31.06
CA ALA A 266 -22.07 0.32 -31.72
C ALA A 266 -21.84 0.61 -33.21
N THR A 267 -20.64 1.06 -33.57
CA THR A 267 -20.24 1.31 -34.96
C THR A 267 -20.19 -0.01 -35.74
N LEU A 268 -19.56 -1.03 -35.15
CA LEU A 268 -19.43 -2.35 -35.76
C LEU A 268 -20.80 -2.99 -36.00
N ALA A 269 -21.75 -2.82 -35.08
CA ALA A 269 -23.13 -3.28 -35.25
C ALA A 269 -23.85 -2.59 -36.41
N ALA A 270 -23.61 -1.31 -36.61
CA ALA A 270 -24.15 -0.56 -37.77
C ALA A 270 -23.54 -1.03 -39.10
N ASP A 271 -22.23 -1.26 -39.12
CA ASP A 271 -21.52 -1.80 -40.28
C ASP A 271 -22.00 -3.21 -40.64
N GLN A 272 -22.25 -4.06 -39.64
CA GLN A 272 -22.86 -5.37 -39.85
C GLN A 272 -24.23 -5.27 -40.53
N ALA A 273 -25.10 -4.39 -40.06
CA ALA A 273 -26.41 -4.18 -40.63
C ALA A 273 -26.32 -3.67 -42.09
N ALA A 274 -25.35 -2.83 -42.40
CA ALA A 274 -25.10 -2.35 -43.76
C ALA A 274 -24.62 -3.48 -44.69
N LEU A 275 -23.72 -4.34 -44.22
CA LEU A 275 -23.27 -5.54 -44.94
C LEU A 275 -24.42 -6.49 -45.21
N ASP A 276 -25.28 -6.77 -44.22
CA ASP A 276 -26.45 -7.63 -44.41
C ASP A 276 -27.43 -7.09 -45.45
N GLY A 277 -27.64 -5.75 -45.44
CA GLY A 277 -28.44 -5.06 -46.47
C GLY A 277 -27.86 -5.18 -47.87
N GLN A 278 -26.55 -4.92 -48.03
CA GLN A 278 -25.88 -5.06 -49.34
C GLN A 278 -25.84 -6.50 -49.84
N ALA A 279 -25.64 -7.47 -48.93
CA ALA A 279 -25.69 -8.89 -49.28
C ALA A 279 -27.10 -9.32 -49.81
N ALA A 280 -28.17 -8.83 -49.18
CA ALA A 280 -29.52 -9.06 -49.62
C ALA A 280 -29.81 -8.42 -50.99
N GLU A 281 -29.31 -7.21 -51.24
CA GLU A 281 -29.43 -6.53 -52.55
C GLU A 281 -28.72 -7.31 -53.64
N LEU A 282 -27.47 -7.72 -53.40
CA LEU A 282 -26.70 -8.54 -54.36
C LEU A 282 -27.41 -9.86 -54.67
N GLN A 283 -27.99 -10.52 -53.68
CA GLN A 283 -28.74 -11.72 -53.86
C GLN A 283 -30.00 -11.51 -54.71
N ALA A 284 -30.70 -10.38 -54.54
CA ALA A 284 -31.86 -10.02 -55.34
C ALA A 284 -31.46 -9.75 -56.79
N LEU A 285 -30.38 -9.04 -57.05
CA LEU A 285 -29.85 -8.78 -58.40
C LEU A 285 -29.45 -10.06 -59.10
N GLN A 286 -28.79 -10.98 -58.43
CA GLN A 286 -28.44 -12.29 -58.95
C GLN A 286 -29.68 -13.08 -59.33
N SER A 287 -30.70 -13.12 -58.45
CA SER A 287 -31.95 -13.85 -58.67
C SER A 287 -32.77 -13.29 -59.82
N ALA A 288 -32.67 -11.96 -60.06
CA ALA A 288 -33.33 -11.26 -61.18
C ALA A 288 -32.55 -11.37 -62.51
N GLY A 289 -31.40 -12.05 -62.51
CA GLY A 289 -30.55 -12.17 -63.70
C GLY A 289 -29.81 -10.89 -64.11
N GLN A 290 -29.75 -9.90 -63.24
CA GLN A 290 -29.08 -8.59 -63.46
C GLN A 290 -27.56 -8.69 -63.23
N ILE A 291 -26.88 -9.49 -64.05
CA ILE A 291 -25.50 -9.91 -63.84
C ILE A 291 -24.50 -8.75 -63.84
N GLU A 292 -24.69 -7.73 -64.71
CA GLU A 292 -23.81 -6.57 -64.76
C GLU A 292 -23.87 -5.75 -63.45
N GLN A 293 -25.07 -5.51 -62.90
CA GLN A 293 -25.30 -4.80 -61.65
C GLN A 293 -24.78 -5.60 -60.48
N TYR A 294 -25.02 -6.91 -60.45
CA TYR A 294 -24.47 -7.83 -59.48
C TYR A 294 -22.94 -7.72 -59.43
N ASN A 295 -22.29 -7.88 -60.58
CA ASN A 295 -20.82 -7.84 -60.66
C ASN A 295 -20.26 -6.45 -60.22
N ALA A 296 -20.94 -5.36 -60.55
CA ALA A 296 -20.57 -4.02 -60.14
C ALA A 296 -20.65 -3.82 -58.59
N GLY A 297 -21.55 -4.54 -57.93
CA GLY A 297 -21.72 -4.43 -56.48
C GLY A 297 -20.77 -5.32 -55.67
N VAL A 298 -20.18 -6.36 -56.27
CA VAL A 298 -19.35 -7.35 -55.53
C VAL A 298 -18.08 -6.72 -54.94
N GLU A 299 -17.38 -5.89 -55.73
CA GLU A 299 -16.10 -5.29 -55.23
C GLU A 299 -16.33 -4.26 -54.11
N PRO A 300 -17.35 -3.36 -54.16
CA PRO A 300 -17.71 -2.50 -53.03
C PRO A 300 -18.08 -3.29 -51.78
N PHE A 301 -18.85 -4.38 -51.90
CA PHE A 301 -19.21 -5.24 -50.81
C PHE A 301 -17.98 -5.88 -50.15
N ASN A 302 -17.08 -6.44 -50.93
CA ASN A 302 -15.86 -7.06 -50.41
C ASN A 302 -14.98 -6.03 -49.66
N ARG A 303 -14.86 -4.80 -50.19
CA ARG A 303 -14.13 -3.73 -49.48
C ARG A 303 -14.77 -3.38 -48.14
N LEU A 304 -16.11 -3.32 -48.07
CA LEU A 304 -16.81 -3.06 -46.80
C LEU A 304 -16.62 -4.19 -45.83
N LEU A 305 -16.67 -5.46 -46.31
CA LEU A 305 -16.41 -6.65 -45.52
C LEU A 305 -14.98 -6.65 -44.94
N ASP A 306 -13.97 -6.27 -45.73
CA ASP A 306 -12.59 -6.15 -45.30
C ASP A 306 -12.43 -5.08 -44.20
N LEU A 307 -13.08 -3.93 -44.33
CA LEU A 307 -13.07 -2.88 -43.31
C LEU A 307 -13.75 -3.35 -42.02
N TYR A 308 -14.92 -3.99 -42.14
CA TYR A 308 -15.61 -4.57 -41.01
C TYR A 308 -14.72 -5.56 -40.21
N ASN A 309 -14.06 -6.47 -40.94
CA ASN A 309 -13.17 -7.46 -40.30
C ASN A 309 -11.96 -6.79 -39.62
N GLN A 310 -11.40 -5.72 -40.17
CA GLN A 310 -10.35 -4.95 -39.55
C GLN A 310 -10.84 -4.24 -38.29
N SER A 311 -12.01 -3.61 -38.33
CA SER A 311 -12.63 -2.95 -37.17
C SER A 311 -12.95 -3.96 -36.05
N ALA A 312 -13.49 -5.13 -36.42
CA ALA A 312 -13.77 -6.21 -35.47
C ALA A 312 -12.51 -6.73 -34.76
N ALA A 313 -11.41 -6.91 -35.51
CA ALA A 313 -10.13 -7.31 -34.95
C ALA A 313 -9.54 -6.23 -34.02
N ALA A 314 -9.67 -4.95 -34.39
CA ALA A 314 -9.24 -3.85 -33.55
C ALA A 314 -10.06 -3.73 -32.25
N LEU A 315 -11.39 -3.90 -32.34
CA LEU A 315 -12.26 -3.94 -31.17
C LEU A 315 -11.89 -5.09 -30.22
N GLN A 316 -11.67 -6.29 -30.78
CA GLN A 316 -11.26 -7.44 -29.95
C GLN A 316 -9.94 -7.16 -29.23
N ALA A 317 -8.94 -6.59 -29.88
CA ALA A 317 -7.68 -6.22 -29.25
C ALA A 317 -7.88 -5.20 -28.10
N MET A 318 -8.78 -4.21 -28.26
CA MET A 318 -9.11 -3.28 -27.18
C MET A 318 -9.80 -3.95 -26.00
N ILE A 319 -10.67 -4.94 -26.24
CA ILE A 319 -11.30 -5.73 -25.18
C ILE A 319 -10.26 -6.56 -24.43
N ASP A 320 -9.33 -7.17 -25.14
CA ASP A 320 -8.25 -7.94 -24.54
C ASP A 320 -7.34 -7.06 -23.67
N ASP A 321 -6.99 -5.87 -24.13
CA ASP A 321 -6.22 -4.86 -23.36
C ASP A 321 -7.00 -4.39 -22.12
N TYR A 322 -8.30 -4.14 -22.23
CA TYR A 322 -9.16 -3.78 -21.12
C TYR A 322 -9.17 -4.89 -20.05
N ASN A 323 -9.38 -6.13 -20.47
CA ASN A 323 -9.42 -7.27 -19.56
C ASN A 323 -8.08 -7.51 -18.87
N ALA A 324 -6.96 -7.32 -19.57
CA ALA A 324 -5.61 -7.39 -18.96
C ALA A 324 -5.41 -6.32 -17.88
N LEU A 325 -5.88 -5.09 -18.11
CA LEU A 325 -5.85 -4.03 -17.09
C LEU A 325 -6.75 -4.34 -15.89
N VAL A 326 -7.93 -4.93 -16.11
CA VAL A 326 -8.84 -5.37 -15.03
C VAL A 326 -8.17 -6.44 -14.18
N ASP A 327 -7.53 -7.42 -14.80
CA ASP A 327 -6.82 -8.50 -14.08
C ASP A 327 -5.65 -7.94 -13.25
N GLU A 328 -4.85 -7.04 -13.81
CA GLU A 328 -3.76 -6.37 -13.10
C GLU A 328 -4.29 -5.56 -11.90
N ARG A 329 -5.32 -4.74 -12.11
CA ARG A 329 -5.97 -3.96 -11.06
C ARG A 329 -6.48 -4.84 -9.91
N ASN A 330 -7.15 -5.95 -10.25
CA ASN A 330 -7.71 -6.86 -9.27
C ASN A 330 -6.62 -7.61 -8.49
N ALA A 331 -5.50 -7.96 -9.12
CA ALA A 331 -4.33 -8.54 -8.46
C ALA A 331 -3.70 -7.55 -7.46
N LEU A 332 -3.58 -6.27 -7.84
CA LEU A 332 -3.10 -5.22 -6.94
C LEU A 332 -4.06 -5.01 -5.76
N ALA A 333 -5.37 -4.99 -6.00
CA ALA A 333 -6.38 -4.86 -4.94
C ALA A 333 -6.36 -6.06 -3.98
N ALA A 334 -6.15 -7.28 -4.47
CA ALA A 334 -5.96 -8.46 -3.63
C ALA A 334 -4.68 -8.36 -2.78
N THR A 335 -3.57 -7.92 -3.38
CA THR A 335 -2.31 -7.68 -2.66
C THR A 335 -2.48 -6.62 -1.57
N HIS A 336 -3.16 -5.52 -1.88
CA HIS A 336 -3.47 -4.48 -0.90
C HIS A 336 -4.29 -5.03 0.28
N THR A 337 -5.34 -5.79 -0.02
CA THR A 337 -6.19 -6.43 1.01
C THR A 337 -5.39 -7.39 1.89
N GLU A 338 -4.50 -8.18 1.29
CA GLU A 338 -3.61 -9.08 2.03
C GLU A 338 -2.67 -8.32 2.98
N LEU A 339 -2.04 -7.23 2.51
CA LEU A 339 -1.18 -6.40 3.34
C LEU A 339 -1.94 -5.72 4.49
N VAL A 340 -3.14 -5.21 4.22
CA VAL A 340 -4.03 -4.65 5.26
C VAL A 340 -4.35 -5.70 6.30
N ALA A 341 -4.64 -6.95 5.90
CA ALA A 341 -4.94 -8.03 6.83
C ALA A 341 -3.77 -8.36 7.80
N GLN A 342 -2.50 -8.15 7.36
CA GLN A 342 -1.32 -8.34 8.22
C GLN A 342 -1.22 -7.30 9.35
N ILE A 343 -1.77 -6.12 9.16
CA ILE A 343 -1.66 -4.99 10.09
C ILE A 343 -3.00 -4.62 10.74
N SER A 344 -4.10 -5.27 10.35
CA SER A 344 -5.40 -4.98 10.90
C SER A 344 -5.58 -5.66 12.25
N THR A 345 -5.89 -4.85 13.25
CA THR A 345 -6.21 -5.29 14.61
C THR A 345 -7.64 -4.90 15.00
N THR A 346 -8.48 -4.57 14.01
CA THR A 346 -9.87 -4.19 14.21
C THR A 346 -10.70 -5.39 14.70
N ALA A 347 -11.73 -5.12 15.49
CA ALA A 347 -12.58 -6.14 16.12
C ALA A 347 -13.24 -7.12 15.13
N GLU A 348 -13.42 -6.71 13.88
CA GLU A 348 -14.03 -7.52 12.81
C GLU A 348 -13.11 -8.65 12.32
N GLN A 349 -11.80 -8.56 12.57
CA GLN A 349 -10.80 -9.54 12.14
C GLN A 349 -10.25 -10.41 13.27
N LEU A 350 -10.66 -10.15 14.51
CA LEU A 350 -10.30 -11.04 15.62
C LEU A 350 -11.05 -12.37 15.46
N PRO A 351 -10.35 -13.51 15.54
CA PRO A 351 -11.03 -14.81 15.48
C PRO A 351 -12.06 -14.86 16.61
N THR A 352 -13.32 -15.04 16.24
CA THR A 352 -14.40 -15.34 17.20
C THR A 352 -14.09 -16.69 17.82
N GLY A 353 -13.62 -16.68 19.08
CA GLY A 353 -13.31 -17.88 19.86
C GLY A 353 -14.53 -18.75 20.14
#